data_e10728bcf862340012dba4fac9d95127
#
_entry.id   e10728bcf862340012dba4fac9d95127
#
_cell.length_a   1.000
_cell.length_b   1.000
_cell.length_c   1.000
_cell.angle_alpha   90.00
_cell.angle_beta   90.00
_cell.angle_gamma   90.00
#
_symmetry.space_group_name_H-M   'P 1'
#
loop_
_entity.id
_entity.type
_entity.pdbx_description
1 polymer ?
#
loop_
_entity_poly.entity_id
_entity_poly.type
_entity_poly.pdbx_seq_one_letter_code
_entity_poly.pdbx_strand_id
1 'polypeptide(L)'
;MIVQSLDSVSGRKSFFLRGLGRNNSVLLSNFHPLSMLDVVAASSPKSSMSYLREYTPAYQLNALRSDIYKSPIALFISELLYRCMREDECSGELFDFICDSIVALDGFKGSAANFHLWFLVAFAARLGFFPNNDYSEDKPLFNIASASFVAPFAYQQGVFSPENSRLLHLILALPFEEVMKLEMSGRRRSAFSQEMVDYLSHHLGISINIKSLAILHEIFS
;
A
#
# COMPACT_ATOMS: atom_id res chain seq x y z
N MET A 1 -8.68 -19.11 12.70
CA MET A 1 -8.60 -17.87 11.89
C MET A 1 -7.54 -18.05 10.82
N ILE A 2 -7.75 -17.50 9.63
CA ILE A 2 -6.71 -17.45 8.59
C ILE A 2 -6.08 -16.07 8.65
N VAL A 3 -4.75 -16.02 8.69
CA VAL A 3 -3.94 -14.79 8.64
C VAL A 3 -3.27 -14.75 7.28
N GLN A 4 -3.48 -13.65 6.55
CA GLN A 4 -2.72 -13.35 5.35
C GLN A 4 -1.47 -12.55 5.74
N SER A 5 -0.34 -12.98 5.26
CA SER A 5 0.95 -12.35 5.57
C SER A 5 1.80 -12.18 4.32
N LEU A 6 2.78 -11.33 4.42
CA LEU A 6 3.88 -11.18 3.49
C LEU A 6 5.17 -11.55 4.24
N ASP A 7 5.98 -12.39 3.66
CA ASP A 7 7.33 -12.69 4.16
C ASP A 7 8.40 -12.44 3.07
N SER A 8 9.64 -12.24 3.51
CA SER A 8 10.77 -11.87 2.63
C SER A 8 11.25 -13.00 1.73
N VAL A 9 10.82 -14.24 1.97
CA VAL A 9 11.33 -15.44 1.26
C VAL A 9 10.31 -15.96 0.27
N SER A 10 9.04 -15.93 0.66
CA SER A 10 7.98 -16.66 -0.05
C SER A 10 6.82 -15.73 -0.47
N GLY A 11 7.01 -14.40 -0.39
CA GLY A 11 5.97 -13.48 -0.77
C GLY A 11 4.71 -13.60 0.09
N ARG A 12 3.53 -13.56 -0.54
CA ARG A 12 2.26 -13.69 0.17
C ARG A 12 2.00 -15.13 0.61
N LYS A 13 1.70 -15.31 1.89
CA LYS A 13 1.34 -16.61 2.50
C LYS A 13 0.11 -16.54 3.36
N SER A 14 -0.60 -17.66 3.42
CA SER A 14 -1.75 -17.86 4.31
C SER A 14 -1.35 -18.80 5.44
N PHE A 15 -1.56 -18.36 6.68
CA PHE A 15 -1.34 -19.19 7.87
C PHE A 15 -2.65 -19.45 8.59
N PHE A 16 -2.80 -20.69 9.08
CA PHE A 16 -3.88 -21.04 9.98
C PHE A 16 -3.46 -20.83 11.42
N LEU A 17 -4.17 -19.97 12.15
CA LEU A 17 -3.97 -19.76 13.58
C LEU A 17 -4.95 -20.63 14.37
N ARG A 18 -4.42 -21.63 15.11
CA ARG A 18 -5.20 -22.54 15.97
C ARG A 18 -5.42 -21.94 17.36
N GLY A 19 -6.44 -22.40 18.06
CA GLY A 19 -6.61 -22.10 19.50
C GLY A 19 -7.27 -20.76 19.80
N LEU A 20 -7.83 -20.05 18.83
CA LEU A 20 -8.65 -18.87 19.08
C LEU A 20 -10.04 -19.28 19.57
N GLY A 21 -10.17 -19.60 20.87
CA GLY A 21 -11.47 -19.62 21.53
C GLY A 21 -12.04 -18.19 21.69
N ARG A 22 -13.32 -18.09 22.03
CA ARG A 22 -14.05 -16.79 22.17
C ARG A 22 -13.40 -15.77 23.13
N ASN A 23 -12.44 -16.18 23.97
CA ASN A 23 -11.81 -15.34 25.01
C ASN A 23 -10.40 -14.86 24.71
N ASN A 24 -9.89 -15.01 23.48
CA ASN A 24 -8.50 -14.69 23.16
C ASN A 24 -8.33 -13.30 22.52
N SER A 25 -8.97 -12.27 23.06
CA SER A 25 -8.83 -10.88 22.59
C SER A 25 -7.37 -10.38 22.60
N VAL A 26 -6.57 -10.81 23.60
CA VAL A 26 -5.15 -10.47 23.71
C VAL A 26 -4.31 -11.07 22.57
N LEU A 27 -4.64 -12.28 22.13
CA LEU A 27 -3.96 -12.91 21.00
C LEU A 27 -4.31 -12.20 19.70
N LEU A 28 -5.56 -11.79 19.52
CA LEU A 28 -6.03 -11.07 18.33
C LEU A 28 -5.41 -9.67 18.23
N SER A 29 -5.02 -9.06 19.36
CA SER A 29 -4.38 -7.74 19.36
C SER A 29 -3.02 -7.70 18.64
N ASN A 30 -2.38 -8.83 18.40
CA ASN A 30 -1.14 -8.89 17.63
C ASN A 30 -1.36 -9.00 16.11
N PHE A 31 -2.59 -9.24 15.65
CA PHE A 31 -2.92 -9.43 14.24
C PHE A 31 -3.72 -8.25 13.67
N HIS A 32 -3.29 -7.04 13.95
CA HIS A 32 -3.79 -5.85 13.27
C HIS A 32 -3.24 -5.74 11.83
N PRO A 33 -3.89 -4.99 10.95
CA PRO A 33 -3.32 -4.67 9.65
C PRO A 33 -1.89 -4.14 9.78
N LEU A 34 -0.99 -4.66 8.97
CA LEU A 34 0.45 -4.36 8.94
C LEU A 34 1.23 -4.69 10.22
N SER A 35 0.71 -5.53 11.13
CA SER A 35 1.52 -6.01 12.26
C SER A 35 2.76 -6.74 11.76
N MET A 36 3.91 -6.42 12.34
CA MET A 36 5.21 -7.05 12.04
C MET A 36 5.50 -8.07 13.12
N LEU A 37 5.64 -9.35 12.72
CA LEU A 37 5.77 -10.47 13.65
C LEU A 37 6.93 -11.37 13.24
N ASP A 38 7.73 -11.78 14.21
CA ASP A 38 8.58 -12.96 14.09
C ASP A 38 7.73 -14.19 14.32
N VAL A 39 7.78 -15.15 13.41
CA VAL A 39 6.89 -16.31 13.45
C VAL A 39 7.63 -17.62 13.32
N VAL A 40 7.19 -18.63 14.04
CA VAL A 40 7.54 -20.03 13.82
C VAL A 40 6.34 -20.73 13.19
N ALA A 41 6.48 -21.12 11.95
CA ALA A 41 5.44 -21.81 11.21
C ALA A 41 5.77 -23.30 11.04
N ALA A 42 4.75 -24.14 10.97
CA ALA A 42 4.89 -25.55 10.63
C ALA A 42 3.97 -25.89 9.46
N SER A 43 4.50 -26.59 8.48
CA SER A 43 3.73 -27.18 7.40
C SER A 43 3.26 -28.59 7.78
N SER A 44 2.12 -29.00 7.22
CA SER A 44 1.66 -30.39 7.35
C SER A 44 1.75 -31.06 5.97
N PRO A 45 2.30 -32.28 5.88
CA PRO A 45 2.32 -33.00 4.59
C PRO A 45 0.92 -33.26 4.00
N LYS A 46 -0.12 -33.12 4.83
CA LYS A 46 -1.54 -33.37 4.45
C LYS A 46 -2.32 -32.09 4.13
N SER A 47 -1.69 -30.91 4.20
CA SER A 47 -2.37 -29.62 4.00
C SER A 47 -1.44 -28.65 3.28
N SER A 48 -1.94 -27.97 2.28
CA SER A 48 -1.24 -26.86 1.60
C SER A 48 -1.10 -25.63 2.48
N MET A 49 -1.79 -25.57 3.62
CA MET A 49 -1.80 -24.42 4.52
C MET A 49 -0.90 -24.68 5.73
N SER A 50 0.03 -23.77 6.00
CA SER A 50 0.91 -23.80 7.17
C SER A 50 0.18 -23.28 8.42
N TYR A 51 0.64 -23.67 9.59
CA TYR A 51 0.12 -23.19 10.88
C TYR A 51 1.15 -22.30 11.55
N LEU A 52 0.68 -21.23 12.18
CA LEU A 52 1.49 -20.49 13.14
C LEU A 52 1.55 -21.27 14.46
N ARG A 53 2.76 -21.62 14.89
CA ARG A 53 3.03 -22.25 16.19
C ARG A 53 3.32 -21.20 17.25
N GLU A 54 4.24 -20.30 16.93
CA GLU A 54 4.69 -19.25 17.81
C GLU A 54 4.76 -17.94 17.02
N TYR A 55 4.55 -16.83 17.68
CA TYR A 55 4.71 -15.50 17.12
C TYR A 55 5.02 -14.49 18.21
N THR A 56 5.89 -13.56 17.91
CA THR A 56 6.22 -12.41 18.77
C THR A 56 6.21 -11.14 17.95
N PRO A 57 5.78 -9.99 18.50
CA PRO A 57 5.92 -8.72 17.80
C PRO A 57 7.39 -8.42 17.50
N ALA A 58 7.75 -8.34 16.22
CA ALA A 58 9.07 -7.90 15.78
C ALA A 58 9.24 -6.38 15.96
N TYR A 59 8.13 -5.63 15.91
CA TYR A 59 8.10 -4.20 16.11
C TYR A 59 6.82 -3.74 16.82
N GLN A 60 6.94 -2.72 17.70
CA GLN A 60 5.82 -2.15 18.47
C GLN A 60 5.20 -0.97 17.70
N LEU A 61 4.16 -1.24 16.91
CA LEU A 61 3.43 -0.25 16.10
C LEU A 61 2.29 0.37 16.92
N ASN A 62 2.61 1.25 17.84
CA ASN A 62 1.63 1.80 18.79
C ASN A 62 0.72 2.86 18.15
N ALA A 63 1.27 3.73 17.31
CA ALA A 63 0.51 4.79 16.66
C ALA A 63 -0.42 4.23 15.59
N LEU A 64 -0.01 3.23 14.82
CA LEU A 64 -0.87 2.57 13.83
C LEU A 64 -2.12 1.94 14.45
N ARG A 65 -2.05 1.56 15.74
CA ARG A 65 -3.17 0.95 16.45
C ARG A 65 -4.14 1.96 17.08
N SER A 66 -3.64 3.11 17.49
CA SER A 66 -4.39 4.08 18.31
C SER A 66 -4.72 5.39 17.61
N ASP A 67 -4.00 5.74 16.56
CA ASP A 67 -4.21 6.98 15.82
C ASP A 67 -5.31 6.81 14.77
N ILE A 68 -6.34 7.64 14.85
CA ILE A 68 -7.54 7.59 14.01
C ILE A 68 -7.24 7.90 12.53
N TYR A 69 -6.13 8.56 12.23
CA TYR A 69 -5.70 8.90 10.87
C TYR A 69 -4.76 7.84 10.30
N LYS A 70 -3.89 7.24 11.12
CA LYS A 70 -2.92 6.23 10.66
C LYS A 70 -3.54 4.86 10.47
N SER A 71 -4.48 4.46 11.32
CA SER A 71 -5.15 3.16 11.23
C SER A 71 -5.85 2.93 9.88
N PRO A 72 -6.61 3.89 9.30
CA PRO A 72 -7.19 3.74 7.96
C PRO A 72 -6.15 3.64 6.85
N ILE A 73 -5.01 4.36 6.98
CA ILE A 73 -3.91 4.25 6.02
C ILE A 73 -3.28 2.85 6.09
N ALA A 74 -3.08 2.32 7.29
CA ALA A 74 -2.58 0.96 7.48
C ALA A 74 -3.53 -0.09 6.88
N LEU A 75 -4.84 0.08 7.06
CA LEU A 75 -5.84 -0.79 6.46
C LEU A 75 -5.78 -0.74 4.92
N PHE A 76 -5.66 0.46 4.35
CA PHE A 76 -5.53 0.65 2.91
C PHE A 76 -4.27 -0.04 2.35
N ILE A 77 -3.11 0.21 2.98
CA ILE A 77 -1.83 -0.41 2.55
C ILE A 77 -1.92 -1.93 2.67
N SER A 78 -2.50 -2.46 3.75
CA SER A 78 -2.68 -3.90 3.95
C SER A 78 -3.55 -4.51 2.84
N GLU A 79 -4.66 -3.87 2.47
CA GLU A 79 -5.52 -4.32 1.38
C GLU A 79 -4.83 -4.23 0.02
N LEU A 80 -4.10 -3.14 -0.24
CA LEU A 80 -3.31 -2.95 -1.46
C LEU A 80 -2.28 -4.08 -1.63
N LEU A 81 -1.48 -4.35 -0.59
CA LEU A 81 -0.50 -5.43 -0.60
C LEU A 81 -1.17 -6.79 -0.85
N TYR A 82 -2.29 -7.05 -0.17
CA TYR A 82 -3.04 -8.29 -0.38
C TYR A 82 -3.51 -8.47 -1.82
N ARG A 83 -3.90 -7.38 -2.50
CA ARG A 83 -4.38 -7.42 -3.89
C ARG A 83 -3.27 -7.48 -4.93
N CYS A 84 -2.16 -6.79 -4.68
CA CYS A 84 -1.07 -6.67 -5.64
C CYS A 84 -0.02 -7.78 -5.53
N MET A 85 0.24 -8.28 -4.30
CA MET A 85 1.29 -9.27 -4.09
C MET A 85 0.79 -10.69 -4.35
N ARG A 86 1.61 -11.50 -5.02
CA ARG A 86 1.36 -12.93 -5.27
C ARG A 86 2.22 -13.81 -4.36
N GLU A 87 1.91 -15.09 -4.35
CA GLU A 87 2.79 -16.10 -3.74
C GLU A 87 4.10 -16.16 -4.51
N ASP A 88 5.21 -16.31 -3.80
CA ASP A 88 6.58 -16.40 -4.34
C ASP A 88 7.08 -15.15 -5.12
N GLU A 89 6.41 -14.01 -5.01
CA GLU A 89 6.75 -12.77 -5.72
C GLU A 89 7.11 -11.62 -4.75
N CYS A 90 8.03 -11.82 -3.82
CA CYS A 90 8.54 -10.71 -3.00
C CYS A 90 10.06 -10.73 -2.96
N SER A 91 10.71 -9.70 -3.53
CA SER A 91 12.15 -9.51 -3.35
C SER A 91 12.42 -8.98 -1.94
N GLY A 92 13.64 -9.25 -1.41
CA GLY A 92 14.06 -8.69 -0.13
C GLY A 92 13.97 -7.17 -0.10
N GLU A 93 14.38 -6.50 -1.18
CA GLU A 93 14.30 -5.04 -1.29
C GLU A 93 12.86 -4.49 -1.22
N LEU A 94 11.90 -5.18 -1.83
CA LEU A 94 10.49 -4.81 -1.74
C LEU A 94 9.95 -5.03 -0.34
N PHE A 95 10.31 -6.15 0.30
CA PHE A 95 9.92 -6.45 1.66
C PHE A 95 10.46 -5.41 2.64
N ASP A 96 11.75 -5.08 2.55
CA ASP A 96 12.40 -4.06 3.39
C ASP A 96 11.74 -2.69 3.20
N PHE A 97 11.49 -2.28 1.96
CA PHE A 97 10.75 -1.04 1.66
C PHE A 97 9.36 -1.01 2.34
N ILE A 98 8.62 -2.12 2.32
CA ILE A 98 7.31 -2.20 2.95
C ILE A 98 7.47 -2.06 4.48
N CYS A 99 8.40 -2.79 5.08
CA CYS A 99 8.68 -2.72 6.52
C CYS A 99 9.10 -1.30 6.96
N ASP A 100 10.02 -0.68 6.24
CA ASP A 100 10.48 0.69 6.51
C ASP A 100 9.34 1.71 6.38
N SER A 101 8.47 1.54 5.38
CA SER A 101 7.29 2.39 5.20
C SER A 101 6.30 2.25 6.37
N ILE A 102 6.10 1.05 6.90
CA ILE A 102 5.24 0.81 8.06
C ILE A 102 5.81 1.48 9.30
N VAL A 103 7.11 1.34 9.55
CA VAL A 103 7.81 1.98 10.67
C VAL A 103 7.79 3.50 10.53
N ALA A 104 8.02 4.02 9.31
CA ALA A 104 7.95 5.45 9.03
C ALA A 104 6.55 6.01 9.29
N LEU A 105 5.49 5.31 8.87
CA LEU A 105 4.10 5.72 9.14
C LEU A 105 3.80 5.74 10.65
N ASP A 106 4.21 4.72 11.39
CA ASP A 106 4.02 4.67 12.85
C ASP A 106 4.75 5.82 13.55
N GLY A 107 6.00 6.05 13.20
CA GLY A 107 6.86 7.09 13.80
C GLY A 107 6.55 8.52 13.35
N PHE A 108 5.82 8.72 12.25
CA PHE A 108 5.59 10.05 11.69
C PHE A 108 4.81 10.97 12.64
N LYS A 109 5.31 12.20 12.87
CA LYS A 109 4.72 13.14 13.83
C LYS A 109 3.85 14.23 13.21
N GLY A 110 3.88 14.36 11.87
CA GLY A 110 3.07 15.32 11.14
C GLY A 110 1.73 14.75 10.69
N SER A 111 1.03 15.48 9.80
CA SER A 111 -0.17 14.98 9.14
C SER A 111 0.17 13.84 8.17
N ALA A 112 -0.34 12.65 8.43
CA ALA A 112 -0.13 11.48 7.58
C ALA A 112 -1.09 11.43 6.36
N ALA A 113 -1.90 12.47 6.14
CA ALA A 113 -2.98 12.46 5.14
C ALA A 113 -2.51 12.13 3.71
N ASN A 114 -1.26 12.44 3.35
CA ASN A 114 -0.70 12.18 2.03
C ASN A 114 0.17 10.91 1.98
N PHE A 115 0.35 10.21 3.10
CA PHE A 115 1.26 9.07 3.17
C PHE A 115 0.90 7.96 2.16
N HIS A 116 -0.38 7.65 2.04
CA HIS A 116 -0.85 6.63 1.11
C HIS A 116 -0.62 7.01 -0.36
N LEU A 117 -0.59 8.31 -0.72
CA LEU A 117 -0.29 8.77 -2.08
C LEU A 117 1.19 8.53 -2.42
N TRP A 118 2.08 8.93 -1.50
CA TRP A 118 3.50 8.66 -1.63
C TRP A 118 3.78 7.15 -1.69
N PHE A 119 3.15 6.38 -0.80
CA PHE A 119 3.32 4.92 -0.77
C PHE A 119 2.89 4.27 -2.09
N LEU A 120 1.76 4.67 -2.68
CA LEU A 120 1.29 4.15 -3.97
C LEU A 120 2.32 4.34 -5.08
N VAL A 121 2.89 5.54 -5.20
CA VAL A 121 3.89 5.86 -6.23
C VAL A 121 5.18 5.10 -5.99
N ALA A 122 5.69 5.10 -4.75
CA ALA A 122 6.90 4.40 -4.38
C ALA A 122 6.75 2.86 -4.52
N PHE A 123 5.59 2.32 -4.17
CA PHE A 123 5.28 0.88 -4.31
C PHE A 123 5.22 0.46 -5.78
N ALA A 124 4.59 1.25 -6.65
CA ALA A 124 4.57 0.99 -8.09
C ALA A 124 5.99 0.93 -8.66
N ALA A 125 6.86 1.85 -8.26
CA ALA A 125 8.26 1.86 -8.66
C ALA A 125 9.00 0.59 -8.19
N ARG A 126 8.76 0.12 -6.96
CA ARG A 126 9.38 -1.10 -6.40
C ARG A 126 8.86 -2.39 -7.05
N LEU A 127 7.65 -2.37 -7.61
CA LEU A 127 7.12 -3.46 -8.43
C LEU A 127 7.70 -3.46 -9.86
N GLY A 128 8.57 -2.52 -10.22
CA GLY A 128 9.16 -2.38 -11.55
C GLY A 128 8.35 -1.50 -12.52
N PHE A 129 7.24 -0.93 -12.07
CA PHE A 129 6.40 -0.04 -12.86
C PHE A 129 6.68 1.42 -12.49
N PHE A 130 7.89 1.88 -12.84
CA PHE A 130 8.33 3.22 -12.47
C PHE A 130 7.68 4.27 -13.37
N PRO A 131 6.88 5.23 -12.84
CA PRO A 131 6.38 6.35 -13.62
C PRO A 131 7.54 7.28 -14.01
N ASN A 132 7.74 7.52 -15.30
CA ASN A 132 8.74 8.48 -15.77
C ASN A 132 8.30 9.90 -15.43
N ASN A 133 9.21 10.69 -14.85
CA ASN A 133 8.93 12.08 -14.52
C ASN A 133 9.44 13.04 -15.63
N ASP A 134 8.92 12.85 -16.84
CA ASP A 134 9.19 13.68 -18.02
C ASP A 134 8.11 14.75 -18.29
N TYR A 135 7.47 15.23 -17.20
CA TYR A 135 6.47 16.28 -17.23
C TYR A 135 7.02 17.58 -17.85
N SER A 136 6.25 18.17 -18.75
CA SER A 136 6.49 19.50 -19.30
C SER A 136 5.16 20.19 -19.64
N GLU A 137 5.21 21.50 -19.96
CA GLU A 137 4.00 22.22 -20.42
C GLU A 137 3.41 21.63 -21.70
N ASP A 138 4.26 21.07 -22.59
CA ASP A 138 3.83 20.39 -23.81
C ASP A 138 3.35 18.95 -23.56
N LYS A 139 3.73 18.36 -22.44
CA LYS A 139 3.35 17.00 -22.03
C LYS A 139 2.78 16.99 -20.60
N PRO A 140 1.59 17.56 -20.39
CA PRO A 140 1.03 17.71 -19.03
C PRO A 140 0.22 16.51 -18.54
N LEU A 141 -0.04 15.49 -19.36
CA LEU A 141 -0.92 14.37 -19.03
C LEU A 141 -0.14 13.07 -18.86
N PHE A 142 -0.31 12.39 -17.74
CA PHE A 142 0.33 11.10 -17.50
C PHE A 142 -0.48 9.96 -18.13
N ASN A 143 0.15 9.24 -19.04
CA ASN A 143 -0.46 8.09 -19.71
C ASN A 143 -0.14 6.80 -18.96
N ILE A 144 -1.18 6.04 -18.62
CA ILE A 144 -1.09 4.79 -17.83
C ILE A 144 -0.24 3.74 -18.57
N ALA A 145 -0.52 3.52 -19.84
CA ALA A 145 0.09 2.42 -20.59
C ALA A 145 1.58 2.65 -20.89
N SER A 146 1.98 3.88 -21.19
CA SER A 146 3.39 4.21 -21.45
C SER A 146 4.19 4.59 -20.20
N ALA A 147 3.53 4.72 -19.04
CA ALA A 147 4.13 5.19 -17.80
C ALA A 147 4.94 6.50 -17.97
N SER A 148 4.47 7.42 -18.81
CA SER A 148 5.16 8.67 -19.17
C SER A 148 4.16 9.79 -19.42
N PHE A 149 4.64 11.05 -19.39
CA PHE A 149 3.80 12.20 -19.71
C PHE A 149 3.69 12.41 -21.22
N VAL A 150 2.51 12.79 -21.68
CA VAL A 150 2.17 12.94 -23.10
C VAL A 150 1.49 14.28 -23.37
N ALA A 151 1.58 14.73 -24.60
CA ALA A 151 0.81 15.88 -25.09
C ALA A 151 -0.69 15.55 -25.11
N PRO A 152 -1.59 16.55 -24.95
CA PRO A 152 -3.01 16.35 -25.12
C PRO A 152 -3.37 15.83 -26.52
N PHE A 153 -4.28 14.86 -26.60
CA PHE A 153 -4.77 14.29 -27.86
C PHE A 153 -6.29 14.09 -27.86
N ALA A 154 -6.89 13.89 -29.02
CA ALA A 154 -8.35 13.99 -29.22
C ALA A 154 -9.18 12.96 -28.43
N TYR A 155 -8.65 11.77 -28.13
CA TYR A 155 -9.34 10.71 -27.38
C TYR A 155 -8.48 10.27 -26.19
N GLN A 156 -8.61 11.01 -25.08
CA GLN A 156 -7.80 10.80 -23.86
C GLN A 156 -8.38 9.67 -22.98
N GLN A 157 -8.25 8.43 -23.44
CA GLN A 157 -8.48 7.27 -22.57
C GLN A 157 -7.16 6.78 -21.97
N GLY A 158 -7.21 6.30 -20.73
CA GLY A 158 -6.03 5.76 -20.05
C GLY A 158 -4.97 6.80 -19.69
N VAL A 159 -5.39 8.05 -19.45
CA VAL A 159 -4.54 9.11 -18.88
C VAL A 159 -5.12 9.59 -17.55
N PHE A 160 -4.23 10.05 -16.67
CA PHE A 160 -4.64 10.74 -15.45
C PHE A 160 -5.30 12.08 -15.79
N SER A 161 -6.18 12.55 -14.90
CA SER A 161 -6.68 13.92 -14.99
C SER A 161 -5.51 14.92 -14.96
N PRO A 162 -5.65 16.12 -15.54
CA PRO A 162 -4.57 17.11 -15.55
C PRO A 162 -4.06 17.47 -14.15
N GLU A 163 -4.98 17.57 -13.18
CA GLU A 163 -4.65 17.86 -11.79
C GLU A 163 -3.86 16.71 -11.15
N ASN A 164 -4.24 15.45 -11.41
CA ASN A 164 -3.57 14.28 -10.86
C ASN A 164 -2.26 13.98 -11.59
N SER A 165 -2.16 14.27 -12.88
CA SER A 165 -0.89 14.23 -13.62
C SER A 165 0.14 15.19 -13.00
N ARG A 166 -0.28 16.43 -12.69
CA ARG A 166 0.57 17.39 -11.99
C ARG A 166 0.93 16.93 -10.57
N LEU A 167 -0.02 16.32 -9.85
CA LEU A 167 0.24 15.78 -8.51
C LEU A 167 1.25 14.64 -8.55
N LEU A 168 1.14 13.74 -9.54
CA LEU A 168 2.12 12.66 -9.74
C LEU A 168 3.52 13.23 -9.99
N HIS A 169 3.64 14.23 -10.88
CA HIS A 169 4.91 14.93 -11.11
C HIS A 169 5.51 15.47 -9.80
N LEU A 170 4.69 16.14 -8.97
CA LEU A 170 5.15 16.68 -7.68
C LEU A 170 5.61 15.59 -6.72
N ILE A 171 4.86 14.48 -6.59
CA ILE A 171 5.22 13.35 -5.72
C ILE A 171 6.54 12.71 -6.18
N LEU A 172 6.78 12.63 -7.50
CA LEU A 172 8.02 12.08 -8.06
C LEU A 172 9.22 13.02 -7.90
N ALA A 173 8.99 14.34 -7.84
CA ALA A 173 10.05 15.35 -7.79
C ALA A 173 10.44 15.77 -6.37
N LEU A 174 9.51 15.70 -5.42
CA LEU A 174 9.71 16.23 -4.07
C LEU A 174 10.22 15.15 -3.09
N PRO A 175 11.02 15.55 -2.09
CA PRO A 175 11.34 14.69 -0.94
C PRO A 175 10.07 14.30 -0.17
N PHE A 176 10.13 13.17 0.54
CA PHE A 176 9.02 12.64 1.33
C PHE A 176 8.35 13.69 2.24
N GLU A 177 9.15 14.44 2.98
CA GLU A 177 8.68 15.44 3.93
C GLU A 177 7.88 16.57 3.25
N GLU A 178 8.24 16.92 2.02
CA GLU A 178 7.54 17.95 1.24
C GLU A 178 6.24 17.38 0.64
N VAL A 179 6.23 16.12 0.22
CA VAL A 179 4.98 15.44 -0.20
C VAL A 179 3.95 15.41 0.93
N MET A 180 4.41 15.15 2.18
CA MET A 180 3.52 15.16 3.36
C MET A 180 2.88 16.52 3.63
N LYS A 181 3.51 17.63 3.21
CA LYS A 181 3.03 19.00 3.39
C LYS A 181 2.11 19.51 2.27
N LEU A 182 1.96 18.77 1.17
CA LEU A 182 1.11 19.18 0.06
C LEU A 182 -0.34 19.36 0.54
N GLU A 183 -0.86 20.56 0.34
CA GLU A 183 -2.24 20.87 0.67
C GLU A 183 -3.20 20.46 -0.44
N MET A 184 -4.19 19.63 -0.10
CA MET A 184 -5.24 19.21 -1.03
C MET A 184 -6.47 18.71 -0.29
N SER A 185 -7.61 18.72 -0.97
CA SER A 185 -8.86 18.17 -0.44
C SER A 185 -8.84 16.65 -0.38
N GLY A 186 -9.65 16.04 0.50
CA GLY A 186 -9.85 14.60 0.55
C GLY A 186 -10.36 14.02 -0.76
N ARG A 187 -11.24 14.75 -1.45
CA ARG A 187 -11.73 14.36 -2.79
C ARG A 187 -10.58 14.21 -3.79
N ARG A 188 -9.59 15.11 -3.76
CA ARG A 188 -8.42 15.02 -4.65
C ARG A 188 -7.53 13.84 -4.30
N ARG A 189 -7.32 13.58 -2.99
CA ARG A 189 -6.57 12.39 -2.54
C ARG A 189 -7.23 11.11 -3.06
N SER A 190 -8.54 11.00 -2.90
CA SER A 190 -9.29 9.82 -3.37
C SER A 190 -9.21 9.64 -4.88
N ALA A 191 -9.37 10.72 -5.66
CA ALA A 191 -9.28 10.66 -7.12
C ALA A 191 -7.88 10.22 -7.58
N PHE A 192 -6.82 10.78 -6.99
CA PHE A 192 -5.45 10.38 -7.28
C PHE A 192 -5.18 8.92 -6.91
N SER A 193 -5.65 8.50 -5.73
CA SER A 193 -5.49 7.11 -5.29
C SER A 193 -6.18 6.13 -6.22
N GLN A 194 -7.37 6.47 -6.73
CA GLN A 194 -8.06 5.62 -7.69
C GLN A 194 -7.29 5.52 -9.02
N GLU A 195 -6.80 6.63 -9.58
CA GLU A 195 -6.01 6.62 -10.80
C GLU A 195 -4.69 5.84 -10.64
N MET A 196 -4.05 5.90 -9.46
CA MET A 196 -2.88 5.07 -9.16
C MET A 196 -3.23 3.58 -9.01
N VAL A 197 -4.40 3.24 -8.47
CA VAL A 197 -4.89 1.85 -8.42
C VAL A 197 -5.19 1.33 -9.83
N ASP A 198 -5.73 2.18 -10.71
CA ASP A 198 -5.96 1.85 -12.12
C ASP A 198 -4.63 1.64 -12.87
N TYR A 199 -3.62 2.47 -12.56
CA TYR A 199 -2.25 2.31 -13.05
C TYR A 199 -1.65 0.96 -12.65
N LEU A 200 -1.72 0.60 -11.36
CA LEU A 200 -1.26 -0.70 -10.87
C LEU A 200 -2.05 -1.86 -11.49
N SER A 201 -3.37 -1.72 -11.62
CA SER A 201 -4.23 -2.73 -12.27
C SER A 201 -3.80 -3.02 -13.70
N HIS A 202 -3.50 -1.96 -14.47
CA HIS A 202 -3.05 -2.06 -15.85
C HIS A 202 -1.73 -2.84 -15.96
N HIS A 203 -0.72 -2.42 -15.19
CA HIS A 203 0.62 -2.98 -15.28
C HIS A 203 0.74 -4.40 -14.69
N LEU A 204 -0.03 -4.70 -13.65
CA LEU A 204 -0.12 -6.06 -13.09
C LEU A 204 -1.02 -7.01 -13.91
N GLY A 205 -1.80 -6.49 -14.85
CA GLY A 205 -2.74 -7.27 -15.65
C GLY A 205 -3.88 -7.88 -14.83
N ILE A 206 -4.27 -7.24 -13.71
CA ILE A 206 -5.33 -7.72 -12.81
C ILE A 206 -6.30 -6.59 -12.47
N SER A 207 -7.54 -6.93 -12.15
CA SER A 207 -8.49 -5.96 -11.61
C SER A 207 -8.29 -5.79 -10.11
N ILE A 208 -7.89 -4.60 -9.68
CA ILE A 208 -7.70 -4.26 -8.28
C ILE A 208 -8.89 -3.44 -7.80
N ASN A 209 -9.58 -3.92 -6.77
CA ASN A 209 -10.67 -3.21 -6.11
C ASN A 209 -10.31 -3.06 -4.63
N ILE A 210 -10.12 -1.82 -4.18
CA ILE A 210 -9.72 -1.46 -2.82
C ILE A 210 -10.91 -0.85 -2.09
N LYS A 211 -11.52 -1.60 -1.19
CA LYS A 211 -12.69 -1.15 -0.41
C LYS A 211 -12.33 -0.09 0.63
N SER A 212 -11.15 -0.16 1.19
CA SER A 212 -10.65 0.78 2.19
C SER A 212 -10.42 2.20 1.67
N LEU A 213 -10.40 2.42 0.35
CA LEU A 213 -10.40 3.78 -0.23
C LEU A 213 -11.61 4.61 0.22
N ALA A 214 -12.79 4.02 0.36
CA ALA A 214 -13.96 4.72 0.87
C ALA A 214 -13.76 5.19 2.32
N ILE A 215 -13.12 4.37 3.16
CA ILE A 215 -12.80 4.72 4.56
C ILE A 215 -11.80 5.88 4.60
N LEU A 216 -10.75 5.84 3.75
CA LEU A 216 -9.79 6.95 3.65
C LEU A 216 -10.49 8.26 3.23
N HIS A 217 -11.42 8.18 2.29
CA HIS A 217 -12.18 9.34 1.85
C HIS A 217 -12.98 9.96 3.01
N GLU A 218 -13.69 9.15 3.80
CA GLU A 218 -14.49 9.64 4.93
C GLU A 218 -13.62 10.29 6.02
N ILE A 219 -12.46 9.75 6.31
CA ILE A 219 -11.57 10.25 7.37
C ILE A 219 -10.84 11.53 6.96
N PHE A 220 -10.51 11.70 5.69
CA PHE A 220 -9.70 12.84 5.20
C PHE A 220 -10.51 13.84 4.36
N SER A 221 -11.84 13.78 4.40
CA SER A 221 -12.75 14.72 3.71
C SER A 221 -12.79 16.08 4.40
#